data_137f876a4bcfa85fa8ced2fb3846583f
#
_entry.id   137f876a4bcfa85fa8ced2fb3846583f
#
_cell.length_a   1.000
_cell.length_b   1.000
_cell.length_c   1.000
_cell.angle_alpha   90.00
_cell.angle_beta   90.00
_cell.angle_gamma   90.00
#
_symmetry.space_group_name_H-M   'P 1'
#
loop_
_entity.id
_entity.type
_entity.pdbx_description
1 polymer ?
#
loop_
_entity_poly.entity_id
_entity_poly.type
_entity_poly.pdbx_seq_one_letter_code
_entity_poly.pdbx_strand_id
1 'polypeptide(L)'
;MKYDRIYNFSAGPATMPESVLEEIRDEMMNYKGSGMCVMEMSHRSKVFQQIADEAEQDLRDLMGIPDNYKVLFIQGGATLQFAMIPMNLLKNGVACYAETGAWSKKAIAEAKKYGDIHVVASSKDKNYTYIPDCSDLDIPENTDYFYICENETIHGTTWQTLPNT
;
A
#
# COMPACT_ATOMS: atom_id res chain seq x y z
N MET A 1 14.89 25.64 1.84
CA MET A 1 13.52 25.42 2.37
C MET A 1 13.17 26.62 3.25
N LYS A 2 11.94 27.12 3.15
CA LYS A 2 11.47 28.33 3.85
C LYS A 2 11.52 28.22 5.39
N TYR A 3 11.43 27.01 5.93
CA TYR A 3 11.28 26.73 7.37
C TYR A 3 12.50 26.05 8.00
N ASP A 4 13.68 26.16 7.41
CA ASP A 4 14.92 25.54 7.91
C ASP A 4 14.76 24.05 8.24
N ARG A 5 14.06 23.32 7.36
CA ARG A 5 13.78 21.90 7.53
C ARG A 5 14.96 21.04 7.10
N ILE A 6 15.15 19.93 7.76
CA ILE A 6 16.15 18.91 7.35
C ILE A 6 15.70 18.15 6.12
N TYR A 7 16.64 17.59 5.38
CA TYR A 7 16.38 16.60 4.33
C TYR A 7 16.08 15.25 4.98
N ASN A 8 14.81 14.88 5.07
CA ASN A 8 14.37 13.62 5.63
C ASN A 8 14.12 12.59 4.51
N PHE A 9 14.97 11.56 4.45
CA PHE A 9 14.90 10.45 3.49
C PHE A 9 14.42 9.16 4.16
N SER A 10 13.68 9.22 5.26
CA SER A 10 13.14 8.04 5.92
C SER A 10 12.19 7.28 4.99
N ALA A 11 12.26 5.96 5.07
CA ALA A 11 11.42 5.06 4.26
C ALA A 11 9.98 5.02 4.84
N GLY A 12 9.13 5.89 4.37
CA GLY A 12 7.73 6.03 4.77
C GLY A 12 7.45 7.40 5.38
N PRO A 13 7.87 7.74 6.63
CA PRO A 13 7.64 9.06 7.22
C PRO A 13 8.60 10.10 6.64
N ALA A 14 8.52 10.35 5.35
CA ALA A 14 9.40 11.22 4.59
C ALA A 14 8.98 12.70 4.66
N THR A 15 9.75 13.56 4.01
CA THR A 15 9.46 14.99 3.88
C THR A 15 8.16 15.21 3.10
N MET A 16 7.23 15.96 3.69
CA MET A 16 6.03 16.45 2.99
C MET A 16 6.33 17.79 2.31
N PRO A 17 5.65 18.11 1.19
CA PRO A 17 5.73 19.45 0.58
C PRO A 17 5.35 20.55 1.57
N GLU A 18 6.09 21.69 1.54
CA GLU A 18 5.82 22.80 2.46
C GLU A 18 4.45 23.43 2.22
N SER A 19 3.99 23.51 0.97
CA SER A 19 2.66 24.00 0.62
C SER A 19 1.53 23.20 1.26
N VAL A 20 1.65 21.86 1.30
CA VAL A 20 0.67 20.99 1.96
C VAL A 20 0.64 21.22 3.47
N LEU A 21 1.82 21.37 4.08
CA LEU A 21 1.91 21.65 5.53
C LEU A 21 1.39 23.05 5.89
N GLU A 22 1.59 24.04 5.02
CA GLU A 22 1.03 25.38 5.17
C GLU A 22 -0.50 25.35 5.11
N GLU A 23 -1.08 24.65 4.15
CA GLU A 23 -2.53 24.48 4.03
C GLU A 23 -3.12 23.77 5.25
N ILE A 24 -2.51 22.66 5.70
CA ILE A 24 -2.92 21.97 6.92
C ILE A 24 -2.91 22.91 8.14
N ARG A 25 -1.84 23.69 8.29
CA ARG A 25 -1.72 24.68 9.39
C ARG A 25 -2.83 25.71 9.36
N ASP A 26 -3.10 26.26 8.18
CA ASP A 26 -4.04 27.37 8.02
C ASP A 26 -5.49 26.90 8.20
N GLU A 27 -5.80 25.64 7.86
CA GLU A 27 -7.12 25.02 8.04
C GLU A 27 -7.29 24.28 9.38
N MET A 28 -6.22 24.12 10.17
CA MET A 28 -6.21 23.27 11.36
C MET A 28 -7.29 23.63 12.38
N MET A 29 -7.59 24.89 12.59
CA MET A 29 -8.56 25.34 13.59
C MET A 29 -9.97 25.54 13.01
N ASN A 30 -10.08 25.74 11.70
CA ASN A 30 -11.37 26.05 11.06
C ASN A 30 -11.31 25.73 9.56
N TYR A 31 -11.57 24.47 9.22
CA TYR A 31 -11.56 24.02 7.85
C TYR A 31 -12.62 24.75 7.01
N LYS A 32 -12.16 25.59 6.06
CA LYS A 32 -12.99 26.32 5.09
C LYS A 32 -14.23 27.01 5.70
N GLY A 33 -14.14 27.51 6.92
CA GLY A 33 -15.25 28.20 7.61
C GLY A 33 -16.28 27.29 8.26
N SER A 34 -16.03 25.98 8.36
CA SER A 34 -16.93 25.01 9.01
C SER A 34 -17.06 25.18 10.52
N GLY A 35 -16.15 25.96 11.13
CA GLY A 35 -16.07 26.17 12.59
C GLY A 35 -15.39 25.02 13.34
N MET A 36 -14.83 24.05 12.65
CA MET A 36 -14.15 22.90 13.28
C MET A 36 -12.96 22.39 12.45
N CYS A 37 -12.06 21.69 13.10
CA CYS A 37 -10.98 20.93 12.47
C CYS A 37 -11.53 19.70 11.76
N VAL A 38 -10.89 19.26 10.68
CA VAL A 38 -11.24 18.00 10.00
C VAL A 38 -11.23 16.80 10.95
N MET A 39 -10.30 16.76 11.92
CA MET A 39 -10.20 15.68 12.91
C MET A 39 -11.39 15.63 13.89
N GLU A 40 -12.16 16.71 14.02
CA GLU A 40 -13.34 16.80 14.89
C GLU A 40 -14.64 16.48 14.13
N MET A 41 -14.57 16.37 12.79
CA MET A 41 -15.75 16.15 11.95
C MET A 41 -16.26 14.72 12.06
N SER A 42 -17.58 14.58 12.12
CA SER A 42 -18.20 13.27 11.85
C SER A 42 -17.97 12.89 10.40
N HIS A 43 -17.54 11.64 10.16
CA HIS A 43 -17.42 11.08 8.79
C HIS A 43 -18.76 11.05 8.03
N ARG A 44 -19.90 11.29 8.69
CA ARG A 44 -21.25 11.39 8.12
C ARG A 44 -21.67 12.83 7.84
N SER A 45 -20.86 13.83 8.19
CA SER A 45 -21.16 15.23 7.89
C SER A 45 -20.98 15.50 6.39
N LYS A 46 -21.76 16.45 5.88
CA LYS A 46 -21.67 16.85 4.46
C LYS A 46 -20.28 17.39 4.10
N VAL A 47 -19.66 18.10 5.03
CA VAL A 47 -18.32 18.69 4.82
C VAL A 47 -17.28 17.58 4.71
N PHE A 48 -17.33 16.58 5.60
CA PHE A 48 -16.41 15.45 5.52
C PHE A 48 -16.65 14.59 4.26
N GLN A 49 -17.92 14.38 3.89
CA GLN A 49 -18.25 13.65 2.67
C GLN A 49 -17.66 14.33 1.44
N GLN A 50 -17.74 15.66 1.37
CA GLN A 50 -17.13 16.41 0.28
C GLN A 50 -15.61 16.20 0.23
N ILE A 51 -14.92 16.22 1.38
CA ILE A 51 -13.47 15.93 1.45
C ILE A 51 -13.15 14.53 0.92
N ALA A 52 -13.95 13.54 1.31
CA ALA A 52 -13.75 12.16 0.88
C ALA A 52 -14.01 11.99 -0.63
N ASP A 53 -15.04 12.62 -1.15
CA ASP A 53 -15.40 12.57 -2.57
C ASP A 53 -14.32 13.26 -3.43
N GLU A 54 -13.82 14.43 -3.00
CA GLU A 54 -12.71 15.13 -3.66
C GLU A 54 -11.45 14.28 -3.65
N ALA A 55 -11.09 13.67 -2.51
CA ALA A 55 -9.91 12.80 -2.41
C ALA A 55 -10.02 11.56 -3.31
N GLU A 56 -11.21 10.95 -3.43
CA GLU A 56 -11.44 9.84 -4.36
C GLU A 56 -11.29 10.31 -5.81
N GLN A 57 -11.86 11.46 -6.16
CA GLN A 57 -11.80 11.99 -7.51
C GLN A 57 -10.35 12.33 -7.91
N ASP A 58 -9.60 12.97 -7.02
CA ASP A 58 -8.19 13.30 -7.24
C ASP A 58 -7.35 12.03 -7.49
N LEU A 59 -7.57 10.96 -6.73
CA LEU A 59 -6.90 9.67 -6.97
C LEU A 59 -7.28 9.08 -8.33
N ARG A 60 -8.56 9.14 -8.72
CA ARG A 60 -9.00 8.66 -10.02
C ARG A 60 -8.35 9.41 -11.15
N ASP A 61 -8.29 10.73 -11.06
CA ASP A 61 -7.71 11.60 -12.09
C ASP A 61 -6.19 11.40 -12.20
N LEU A 62 -5.49 11.37 -11.07
CA LEU A 62 -4.03 11.24 -11.03
C LEU A 62 -3.53 9.85 -11.50
N MET A 63 -4.26 8.80 -11.17
CA MET A 63 -3.88 7.43 -11.47
C MET A 63 -4.58 6.85 -12.70
N GLY A 64 -5.52 7.58 -13.31
CA GLY A 64 -6.30 7.08 -14.43
C GLY A 64 -7.20 5.89 -14.07
N ILE A 65 -7.81 5.89 -12.85
CA ILE A 65 -8.61 4.76 -12.37
C ILE A 65 -9.96 4.74 -13.09
N PRO A 66 -10.28 3.70 -13.87
CA PRO A 66 -11.55 3.62 -14.58
C PRO A 66 -12.72 3.29 -13.65
N ASP A 67 -13.94 3.59 -14.10
CA ASP A 67 -15.17 3.49 -13.30
C ASP A 67 -15.51 2.07 -12.82
N ASN A 68 -14.99 1.04 -13.49
CA ASN A 68 -15.18 -0.35 -13.09
C ASN A 68 -14.34 -0.76 -11.87
N TYR A 69 -13.44 0.12 -11.37
CA TYR A 69 -12.72 -0.07 -10.11
C TYR A 69 -13.36 0.75 -8.98
N LYS A 70 -13.30 0.22 -7.77
CA LYS A 70 -13.69 0.93 -6.55
C LYS A 70 -12.46 1.42 -5.81
N VAL A 71 -12.48 2.68 -5.37
CA VAL A 71 -11.49 3.23 -4.45
C VAL A 71 -12.02 3.06 -3.03
N LEU A 72 -11.22 2.48 -2.15
CA LEU A 72 -11.62 2.19 -0.78
C LEU A 72 -10.57 2.75 0.19
N PHE A 73 -10.99 3.68 1.05
CA PHE A 73 -10.17 4.16 2.16
C PHE A 73 -10.36 3.24 3.37
N ILE A 74 -9.39 2.33 3.57
CA ILE A 74 -9.49 1.27 4.57
C ILE A 74 -8.47 1.51 5.68
N GLN A 75 -8.90 1.38 6.93
CA GLN A 75 -8.00 1.43 8.08
C GLN A 75 -7.11 0.19 8.20
N GLY A 76 -6.08 0.25 9.06
CA GLY A 76 -5.17 -0.86 9.35
C GLY A 76 -3.89 -0.85 8.52
N GLY A 77 -3.75 0.10 7.59
CA GLY A 77 -2.59 0.27 6.72
C GLY A 77 -2.29 -0.97 5.88
N ALA A 78 -1.13 -0.97 5.23
CA ALA A 78 -0.68 -2.10 4.42
C ALA A 78 -0.49 -3.39 5.23
N THR A 79 -0.25 -3.31 6.54
CA THR A 79 -0.11 -4.49 7.39
C THR A 79 -1.39 -5.31 7.46
N LEU A 80 -2.56 -4.67 7.51
CA LEU A 80 -3.83 -5.41 7.52
C LEU A 80 -4.10 -6.10 6.17
N GLN A 81 -3.58 -5.57 5.07
CA GLN A 81 -3.69 -6.21 3.74
C GLN A 81 -3.04 -7.59 3.71
N PHE A 82 -2.01 -7.86 4.52
CA PHE A 82 -1.42 -9.19 4.62
C PHE A 82 -2.42 -10.27 5.05
N ALA A 83 -3.43 -9.89 5.84
CA ALA A 83 -4.55 -10.75 6.22
C ALA A 83 -5.71 -10.65 5.23
N MET A 84 -6.07 -9.44 4.80
CA MET A 84 -7.25 -9.22 3.96
C MET A 84 -7.12 -9.86 2.57
N ILE A 85 -5.92 -9.87 1.98
CA ILE A 85 -5.67 -10.51 0.69
C ILE A 85 -6.01 -12.01 0.75
N PRO A 86 -5.38 -12.83 1.63
CA PRO A 86 -5.74 -14.25 1.70
C PRO A 86 -7.20 -14.47 2.11
N MET A 87 -7.76 -13.68 3.03
CA MET A 87 -9.17 -13.82 3.44
C MET A 87 -10.16 -13.62 2.30
N ASN A 88 -9.82 -12.82 1.29
CA ASN A 88 -10.70 -12.51 0.17
C ASN A 88 -10.39 -13.31 -1.10
N LEU A 89 -9.15 -13.68 -1.33
CA LEU A 89 -8.70 -14.26 -2.59
C LEU A 89 -8.47 -15.76 -2.54
N LEU A 90 -8.16 -16.36 -1.38
CA LEU A 90 -8.02 -17.80 -1.27
C LEU A 90 -9.38 -18.51 -1.44
N LYS A 91 -9.53 -19.25 -2.54
CA LYS A 91 -10.71 -20.05 -2.89
C LYS A 91 -10.38 -21.55 -2.85
N ASN A 92 -9.26 -21.94 -3.45
CA ASN A 92 -8.72 -23.29 -3.44
C ASN A 92 -7.79 -23.54 -2.25
N GLY A 93 -7.44 -22.46 -1.54
CA GLY A 93 -6.58 -22.50 -0.38
C GLY A 93 -5.09 -22.49 -0.69
N VAL A 94 -4.67 -22.22 -1.93
CA VAL A 94 -3.27 -22.22 -2.37
C VAL A 94 -2.90 -20.88 -2.96
N ALA A 95 -1.74 -20.31 -2.56
CA ALA A 95 -1.20 -19.12 -3.17
C ALA A 95 0.34 -19.14 -3.24
N CYS A 96 0.88 -18.43 -4.23
CA CYS A 96 2.30 -18.30 -4.45
C CYS A 96 2.80 -16.91 -4.09
N TYR A 97 4.01 -16.85 -3.54
CA TYR A 97 4.61 -15.61 -3.04
C TYR A 97 6.07 -15.48 -3.50
N ALA A 98 6.48 -14.24 -3.81
CA ALA A 98 7.89 -13.87 -3.91
C ALA A 98 8.38 -13.29 -2.57
N GLU A 99 9.46 -13.87 -2.01
CA GLU A 99 10.10 -13.37 -0.79
C GLU A 99 11.27 -12.46 -1.17
N THR A 100 11.03 -11.14 -1.15
CA THR A 100 11.98 -10.12 -1.61
C THR A 100 12.44 -9.17 -0.50
N GLY A 101 12.00 -9.40 0.76
CA GLY A 101 12.42 -8.59 1.88
C GLY A 101 11.61 -8.81 3.15
N ALA A 102 11.69 -7.85 4.05
CA ALA A 102 11.04 -7.93 5.36
C ALA A 102 9.52 -7.87 5.26
N TRP A 103 8.98 -7.12 4.30
CA TRP A 103 7.54 -6.95 4.15
C TRP A 103 6.90 -8.17 3.49
N SER A 104 7.45 -8.68 2.41
CA SER A 104 6.99 -9.93 1.80
C SER A 104 7.09 -11.10 2.78
N LYS A 105 8.16 -11.17 3.60
CA LYS A 105 8.28 -12.19 4.65
C LYS A 105 7.14 -12.10 5.69
N LYS A 106 6.74 -10.89 6.10
CA LYS A 106 5.59 -10.69 6.99
C LYS A 106 4.28 -11.10 6.32
N ALA A 107 4.10 -10.75 5.04
CA ALA A 107 2.93 -11.14 4.26
C ALA A 107 2.81 -12.67 4.16
N ILE A 108 3.91 -13.37 3.86
CA ILE A 108 3.96 -14.83 3.82
C ILE A 108 3.58 -15.44 5.19
N ALA A 109 4.16 -14.91 6.28
CA ALA A 109 3.87 -15.41 7.62
C ALA A 109 2.40 -15.23 8.01
N GLU A 110 1.78 -14.13 7.59
CA GLU A 110 0.36 -13.90 7.82
C GLU A 110 -0.51 -14.80 6.95
N ALA A 111 -0.23 -14.89 5.65
CA ALA A 111 -1.00 -15.69 4.70
C ALA A 111 -1.03 -17.19 5.07
N LYS A 112 0.05 -17.73 5.62
CA LYS A 112 0.14 -19.13 6.11
C LYS A 112 -0.88 -19.50 7.18
N LYS A 113 -1.53 -18.51 7.79
CA LYS A 113 -2.62 -18.77 8.75
C LYS A 113 -3.95 -19.10 8.06
N TYR A 114 -4.05 -18.85 6.76
CA TYR A 114 -5.28 -18.93 5.97
C TYR A 114 -5.25 -20.05 4.93
N GLY A 115 -4.06 -20.47 4.47
CA GLY A 115 -3.94 -21.50 3.45
C GLY A 115 -2.53 -22.01 3.24
N ASP A 116 -2.36 -22.83 2.20
CA ASP A 116 -1.08 -23.36 1.77
C ASP A 116 -0.35 -22.33 0.90
N ILE A 117 0.79 -21.87 1.39
CA ILE A 117 1.54 -20.76 0.80
C ILE A 117 2.91 -21.23 0.34
N HIS A 118 3.11 -21.19 -0.97
CA HIS A 118 4.35 -21.54 -1.64
C HIS A 118 5.21 -20.32 -1.90
N VAL A 119 6.47 -20.36 -1.46
CA VAL A 119 7.47 -19.34 -1.83
C VAL A 119 8.17 -19.83 -3.08
N VAL A 120 7.77 -19.30 -4.23
CA VAL A 120 8.26 -19.74 -5.55
C VAL A 120 9.42 -18.92 -6.10
N ALA A 121 9.69 -17.75 -5.49
CA ALA A 121 10.84 -16.92 -5.80
C ALA A 121 11.38 -16.27 -4.52
N SER A 122 12.71 -16.17 -4.38
CA SER A 122 13.31 -15.53 -3.21
C SER A 122 14.69 -14.94 -3.54
N SER A 123 14.97 -13.77 -2.96
CA SER A 123 16.30 -13.15 -2.98
C SER A 123 17.01 -13.17 -1.61
N LYS A 124 16.56 -14.05 -0.72
CA LYS A 124 17.12 -14.22 0.63
C LYS A 124 18.59 -14.62 0.63
N ASP A 125 19.05 -15.35 -0.39
CA ASP A 125 20.44 -15.78 -0.57
C ASP A 125 21.45 -14.63 -0.57
N LYS A 126 21.03 -13.45 -1.06
CA LYS A 126 21.85 -12.23 -1.07
C LYS A 126 21.25 -11.12 -0.21
N ASN A 127 20.61 -11.51 0.90
CA ASN A 127 20.03 -10.56 1.85
C ASN A 127 19.09 -9.54 1.20
N TYR A 128 18.29 -9.99 0.22
CA TYR A 128 17.27 -9.18 -0.48
C TYR A 128 17.80 -7.96 -1.22
N THR A 129 18.99 -8.06 -1.79
CA THR A 129 19.63 -6.95 -2.54
C THR A 129 19.25 -6.92 -4.02
N TYR A 130 18.40 -7.80 -4.49
CA TYR A 130 17.95 -7.87 -5.87
C TYR A 130 16.49 -8.39 -5.95
N ILE A 131 15.86 -8.19 -7.09
CA ILE A 131 14.57 -8.82 -7.41
C ILE A 131 14.84 -10.13 -8.15
N PRO A 132 14.29 -11.27 -7.72
CA PRO A 132 14.53 -12.55 -8.38
C PRO A 132 13.89 -12.58 -9.78
N ASP A 133 14.51 -13.35 -10.68
CA ASP A 133 13.89 -13.65 -11.97
C ASP A 133 12.66 -14.55 -11.74
N CYS A 134 11.53 -14.14 -12.30
CA CYS A 134 10.25 -14.82 -12.22
C CYS A 134 9.72 -15.26 -13.59
N SER A 135 10.61 -15.44 -14.59
CA SER A 135 10.24 -15.85 -15.94
C SER A 135 9.88 -17.35 -16.06
N ASP A 136 10.36 -18.18 -15.12
CA ASP A 136 10.14 -19.63 -15.11
C ASP A 136 9.85 -20.08 -13.67
N LEU A 137 8.59 -19.90 -13.24
CA LEU A 137 8.14 -20.23 -11.89
C LEU A 137 7.36 -21.54 -11.89
N ASP A 138 7.65 -22.41 -10.94
CA ASP A 138 6.83 -23.61 -10.66
C ASP A 138 5.60 -23.23 -9.85
N ILE A 139 4.54 -22.83 -10.56
CA ILE A 139 3.27 -22.39 -9.96
C ILE A 139 2.26 -23.54 -10.07
N PRO A 140 1.73 -24.07 -8.95
CA PRO A 140 0.67 -25.08 -8.97
C PRO A 140 -0.58 -24.61 -9.73
N GLU A 141 -1.19 -25.49 -10.53
CA GLU A 141 -2.37 -25.17 -11.35
C GLU A 141 -3.58 -24.66 -10.54
N ASN A 142 -3.69 -25.06 -9.27
CA ASN A 142 -4.75 -24.64 -8.36
C ASN A 142 -4.43 -23.37 -7.57
N THR A 143 -3.40 -22.62 -7.94
CA THR A 143 -3.00 -21.37 -7.28
C THR A 143 -4.06 -20.28 -7.48
N ASP A 144 -4.54 -19.72 -6.38
CA ASP A 144 -5.56 -18.67 -6.39
C ASP A 144 -4.99 -17.30 -6.80
N TYR A 145 -3.76 -17.00 -6.38
CA TYR A 145 -3.05 -15.76 -6.74
C TYR A 145 -1.55 -15.86 -6.51
N PHE A 146 -0.80 -14.97 -7.18
CA PHE A 146 0.61 -14.74 -6.95
C PHE A 146 0.80 -13.37 -6.28
N TYR A 147 1.56 -13.33 -5.18
CA TYR A 147 1.80 -12.12 -4.38
C TYR A 147 3.23 -11.62 -4.54
N ILE A 148 3.36 -10.32 -4.78
CA ILE A 148 4.63 -9.58 -4.66
C ILE A 148 4.48 -8.42 -3.69
N CYS A 149 5.55 -8.06 -3.00
CA CYS A 149 5.70 -6.77 -2.35
C CYS A 149 6.44 -5.85 -3.32
N GLU A 150 5.73 -4.93 -3.96
CA GLU A 150 6.28 -4.10 -5.03
C GLU A 150 7.52 -3.32 -4.57
N ASN A 151 7.49 -2.79 -3.35
CA ASN A 151 8.56 -1.96 -2.79
C ASN A 151 8.92 -2.41 -1.37
N GLU A 152 10.07 -3.04 -1.24
CA GLU A 152 10.66 -3.42 0.04
C GLU A 152 11.44 -2.24 0.63
N THR A 153 10.75 -1.33 1.30
CA THR A 153 11.29 -0.05 1.79
C THR A 153 12.49 -0.20 2.74
N ILE A 154 12.59 -1.32 3.47
CA ILE A 154 13.72 -1.60 4.38
C ILE A 154 14.97 -2.00 3.59
N HIS A 155 14.82 -2.82 2.54
CA HIS A 155 15.93 -3.34 1.74
C HIS A 155 16.27 -2.45 0.55
N GLY A 156 15.36 -1.52 0.18
CA GLY A 156 15.55 -0.58 -0.93
C GLY A 156 15.43 -1.23 -2.31
N THR A 157 14.72 -2.35 -2.41
CA THR A 157 14.44 -3.02 -3.67
C THR A 157 13.00 -2.81 -4.12
N THR A 158 12.79 -2.62 -5.42
CA THR A 158 11.45 -2.44 -6.01
C THR A 158 11.35 -3.18 -7.34
N TRP A 159 10.17 -3.70 -7.63
CA TRP A 159 9.86 -4.32 -8.91
C TRP A 159 9.74 -3.23 -9.99
N GLN A 160 10.41 -3.43 -11.12
CA GLN A 160 10.33 -2.53 -12.27
C GLN A 160 9.30 -3.01 -13.30
N THR A 161 9.01 -4.31 -13.27
CA THR A 161 8.01 -4.96 -14.14
C THR A 161 7.27 -6.01 -13.33
N LEU A 162 6.01 -6.23 -13.64
CA LEU A 162 5.25 -7.32 -13.03
C LEU A 162 5.74 -8.67 -13.59
N PRO A 163 5.84 -9.70 -12.74
CA PRO A 163 6.11 -11.05 -13.23
C PRO A 163 4.99 -11.53 -14.15
N ASN A 164 5.37 -12.30 -15.16
CA ASN A 164 4.42 -12.95 -16.05
C ASN A 164 4.06 -14.32 -15.48
N THR A 165 2.87 -14.44 -14.88
CA THR A 165 2.39 -15.66 -14.20
C THR A 165 1.08 -16.14 -14.80
#